data_60d3f2a3fe5cfc5adf784525bdd56239
#
_entry.id   60d3f2a3fe5cfc5adf784525bdd56239
#
_cell.length_a   1.000
_cell.length_b   1.000
_cell.length_c   1.000
_cell.angle_alpha   90.00
_cell.angle_beta   90.00
_cell.angle_gamma   90.00
#
_symmetry.space_group_name_H-M   'P 1'
#
loop_
_entity.id
_entity.type
_entity.pdbx_description
1 polymer ?
#
loop_
_entity_poly.entity_id
_entity_poly.type
_entity_poly.pdbx_seq_one_letter_code
_entity_poly.pdbx_strand_id
1 'polypeptide(L)'
;MVIEWLKIQVAPELREEFIQKDAIVWTPALAKWDGFLGKEVWLDRQFPDQIIFIIHWQTKAQWQAIPEDYLAAITREFNQQFPYPSEIIESQEYQVY
;
A
#
# COMPACT_ATOMS: atom_id res chain seq x y z
N MET A 1 -9.45 13.77 -7.53
CA MET A 1 -8.44 12.94 -6.88
C MET A 1 -9.12 11.90 -6.01
N VAL A 2 -8.64 10.68 -6.07
CA VAL A 2 -9.18 9.53 -5.35
C VAL A 2 -8.12 9.03 -4.37
N ILE A 3 -8.56 8.61 -3.20
CA ILE A 3 -7.68 8.04 -2.17
C ILE A 3 -7.96 6.55 -2.05
N GLU A 4 -6.93 5.75 -2.19
CA GLU A 4 -6.92 4.35 -1.80
C GLU A 4 -6.38 4.27 -0.38
N TRP A 5 -7.22 3.81 0.56
CA TRP A 5 -6.90 3.79 1.98
C TRP A 5 -6.84 2.33 2.44
N LEU A 6 -5.69 1.92 2.98
CA LEU A 6 -5.48 0.53 3.41
C LEU A 6 -4.98 0.51 4.85
N LYS A 7 -5.56 -0.39 5.66
CA LYS A 7 -5.06 -0.68 7.00
C LYS A 7 -4.48 -2.08 7.01
N ILE A 8 -3.20 -2.18 7.36
CA ILE A 8 -2.45 -3.43 7.39
C ILE A 8 -2.18 -3.81 8.84
N GLN A 9 -2.37 -5.09 9.17
CA GLN A 9 -1.95 -5.63 10.46
C GLN A 9 -0.69 -6.47 10.26
N VAL A 10 0.30 -6.25 11.12
CA VAL A 10 1.58 -6.95 11.11
C VAL A 10 2.12 -6.97 12.53
N ALA A 11 2.95 -7.96 12.87
CA ALA A 11 3.58 -8.02 14.18
C ALA A 11 4.30 -6.70 14.50
N PRO A 12 4.14 -6.14 15.70
CA PRO A 12 4.72 -4.83 16.02
C PRO A 12 6.22 -4.74 15.79
N GLU A 13 6.95 -5.79 16.09
CA GLU A 13 8.41 -5.85 15.90
C GLU A 13 8.82 -5.90 14.42
N LEU A 14 7.88 -6.19 13.51
CA LEU A 14 8.13 -6.24 12.07
C LEU A 14 7.57 -5.03 11.33
N ARG A 15 6.88 -4.13 12.02
CA ARG A 15 6.20 -2.99 11.39
C ARG A 15 7.17 -2.11 10.60
N GLU A 16 8.30 -1.77 11.18
CA GLU A 16 9.30 -0.92 10.53
C GLU A 16 9.86 -1.59 9.27
N GLU A 17 10.16 -2.89 9.35
CA GLU A 17 10.65 -3.64 8.20
C GLU A 17 9.61 -3.68 7.09
N PHE A 18 8.32 -3.89 7.44
CA PHE A 18 7.23 -3.86 6.46
C PHE A 18 7.21 -2.53 5.70
N ILE A 19 7.28 -1.41 6.44
CA ILE A 19 7.25 -0.07 5.85
C ILE A 19 8.43 0.13 4.90
N GLN A 20 9.63 -0.31 5.31
CA GLN A 20 10.83 -0.20 4.47
C GLN A 20 10.72 -1.02 3.21
N LYS A 21 10.25 -2.27 3.30
CA LYS A 21 10.08 -3.14 2.13
C LYS A 21 8.98 -2.62 1.19
N ASP A 22 7.89 -2.10 1.74
CA ASP A 22 6.85 -1.46 0.94
C ASP A 22 7.41 -0.29 0.14
N ALA A 23 8.26 0.53 0.75
CA ALA A 23 8.85 1.70 0.09
C ALA A 23 9.77 1.34 -1.08
N ILE A 24 10.40 0.17 -1.05
CA ILE A 24 11.32 -0.26 -2.12
C ILE A 24 10.67 -1.17 -3.16
N VAL A 25 9.55 -1.82 -2.84
CA VAL A 25 8.85 -2.75 -3.75
C VAL A 25 7.57 -2.13 -4.30
N TRP A 26 6.58 -1.85 -3.44
CA TRP A 26 5.26 -1.38 -3.87
C TRP A 26 5.27 0.05 -4.39
N THR A 27 5.88 0.97 -3.67
CA THR A 27 5.81 2.39 -4.02
C THR A 27 6.42 2.66 -5.40
N PRO A 28 7.63 2.17 -5.75
CA PRO A 28 8.15 2.37 -7.09
C PRO A 28 7.32 1.68 -8.17
N ALA A 29 6.74 0.50 -7.86
CA ALA A 29 5.93 -0.23 -8.82
C ALA A 29 4.64 0.52 -9.16
N LEU A 30 3.99 1.13 -8.18
CA LEU A 30 2.79 1.93 -8.40
C LEU A 30 3.13 3.25 -9.09
N ALA A 31 4.28 3.84 -8.79
CA ALA A 31 4.69 5.13 -9.35
C ALA A 31 4.96 5.07 -10.85
N LYS A 32 5.10 3.89 -11.45
CA LYS A 32 5.28 3.73 -12.89
C LYS A 32 3.98 3.95 -13.67
N TRP A 33 2.84 3.96 -13.02
CA TRP A 33 1.53 4.05 -13.68
C TRP A 33 1.02 5.47 -13.66
N ASP A 34 0.40 5.85 -14.79
CA ASP A 34 -0.21 7.19 -14.92
C ASP A 34 -1.28 7.36 -13.83
N GLY A 35 -1.34 8.55 -13.27
CA GLY A 35 -2.31 8.88 -12.24
C GLY A 35 -1.82 8.71 -10.82
N PHE A 36 -0.69 8.03 -10.60
CA PHE A 36 -0.11 7.96 -9.27
C PHE A 36 0.40 9.34 -8.84
N LEU A 37 -0.13 9.85 -7.72
CA LEU A 37 0.21 11.19 -7.23
C LEU A 37 1.09 11.17 -5.98
N GLY A 38 1.15 10.04 -5.28
CA GLY A 38 1.96 9.92 -4.09
C GLY A 38 1.37 8.95 -3.08
N LYS A 39 2.12 8.71 -2.02
CA LYS A 39 1.75 7.76 -0.97
C LYS A 39 2.25 8.27 0.37
N GLU A 40 1.39 8.15 1.38
CA GLU A 40 1.73 8.47 2.76
C GLU A 40 1.59 7.24 3.63
N VAL A 41 2.38 7.18 4.68
CA VAL A 41 2.31 6.12 5.69
C VAL A 41 1.87 6.79 7.00
N TRP A 42 0.74 6.34 7.53
CA TRP A 42 0.20 6.85 8.79
C TRP A 42 0.26 5.75 9.84
N LEU A 43 0.65 6.11 11.05
CA LEU A 43 0.73 5.19 12.17
C LEU A 43 -0.22 5.64 13.26
N ASP A 44 -1.10 4.70 13.70
CA ASP A 44 -1.94 4.93 14.87
C ASP A 44 -1.09 4.70 16.12
N ARG A 45 -1.01 5.70 16.97
CA ARG A 45 -0.16 5.65 18.15
C ARG A 45 -0.66 4.65 19.20
N GLN A 46 -1.93 4.23 19.11
CA GLN A 46 -2.52 3.29 20.04
C GLN A 46 -2.41 1.83 19.58
N PHE A 47 -2.09 1.61 18.28
CA PHE A 47 -2.04 0.27 17.70
C PHE A 47 -0.69 0.03 17.03
N PRO A 48 0.32 -0.45 17.79
CA PRO A 48 1.67 -0.64 17.24
C PRO A 48 1.77 -1.75 16.21
N ASP A 49 0.72 -2.57 16.04
CA ASP A 49 0.63 -3.65 15.06
C ASP A 49 -0.08 -3.23 13.77
N GLN A 50 -0.35 -1.94 13.58
CA GLN A 50 -1.10 -1.45 12.42
C GLN A 50 -0.32 -0.41 11.63
N ILE A 51 -0.55 -0.41 10.30
CA ILE A 51 -0.03 0.58 9.36
C ILE A 51 -1.18 1.03 8.49
N ILE A 52 -1.28 2.33 8.25
CA ILE A 52 -2.25 2.89 7.31
C ILE A 52 -1.50 3.45 6.12
N PHE A 53 -1.84 2.97 4.91
CA PHE A 53 -1.33 3.52 3.67
C PHE A 53 -2.39 4.41 3.03
N ILE A 54 -1.97 5.60 2.63
CA ILE A 54 -2.80 6.58 1.93
C ILE A 54 -2.18 6.76 0.55
N ILE A 55 -2.84 6.23 -0.49
CA ILE A 55 -2.33 6.29 -1.85
C ILE A 55 -3.21 7.24 -2.64
N HIS A 56 -2.59 8.25 -3.25
CA HIS A 56 -3.28 9.29 -4.00
C HIS A 56 -3.25 8.97 -5.49
N TRP A 57 -4.42 8.90 -6.12
CA TRP A 57 -4.60 8.69 -7.55
C TRP A 57 -5.31 9.89 -8.17
N GLN A 58 -4.90 10.27 -9.36
CA GLN A 58 -5.57 11.36 -10.07
C GLN A 58 -7.01 11.02 -10.39
N THR A 59 -7.27 9.80 -10.91
CA THR A 59 -8.60 9.28 -11.17
C THR A 59 -8.70 7.81 -10.76
N LYS A 60 -9.95 7.38 -10.49
CA LYS A 60 -10.23 5.96 -10.21
C LYS A 60 -9.92 5.08 -11.43
N ALA A 61 -10.20 5.57 -12.64
CA ALA A 61 -9.95 4.83 -13.86
C ALA A 61 -8.46 4.51 -14.03
N GLN A 62 -7.59 5.46 -13.72
CA GLN A 62 -6.13 5.24 -13.79
C GLN A 62 -5.67 4.23 -12.75
N TRP A 63 -6.18 4.32 -11.53
CA TRP A 63 -5.89 3.32 -10.50
C TRP A 63 -6.33 1.92 -10.95
N GLN A 64 -7.54 1.79 -11.46
CA GLN A 64 -8.08 0.49 -11.87
C GLN A 64 -7.51 -0.02 -13.21
N ALA A 65 -6.77 0.80 -13.93
CA ALA A 65 -6.12 0.39 -15.17
C ALA A 65 -4.90 -0.51 -14.93
N ILE A 66 -4.39 -0.60 -13.70
CA ILE A 66 -3.24 -1.45 -13.39
C ILE A 66 -3.66 -2.91 -13.54
N PRO A 67 -3.00 -3.70 -14.41
CA PRO A 67 -3.37 -5.09 -14.65
C PRO A 67 -3.19 -5.96 -13.40
N GLU A 68 -4.09 -6.92 -13.21
CA GLU A 68 -4.02 -7.82 -12.04
C GLU A 68 -2.77 -8.68 -12.05
N ASP A 69 -2.29 -9.10 -13.21
CA ASP A 69 -1.06 -9.90 -13.31
C ASP A 69 0.17 -9.09 -12.91
N TYR A 70 0.19 -7.79 -13.20
CA TYR A 70 1.24 -6.88 -12.72
C TYR A 70 1.22 -6.80 -11.19
N LEU A 71 0.03 -6.58 -10.61
CA LEU A 71 -0.12 -6.51 -9.15
C LEU A 71 0.27 -7.84 -8.48
N ALA A 72 -0.10 -8.97 -9.09
CA ALA A 72 0.27 -10.28 -8.57
C ALA A 72 1.79 -10.50 -8.59
N ALA A 73 2.48 -10.03 -9.63
CA ALA A 73 3.93 -10.12 -9.70
C ALA A 73 4.61 -9.30 -8.60
N ILE A 74 4.10 -8.09 -8.33
CA ILE A 74 4.62 -7.24 -7.26
C ILE A 74 4.35 -7.86 -5.89
N THR A 75 3.17 -8.47 -5.71
CA THR A 75 2.86 -9.19 -4.47
C THR A 75 3.87 -10.31 -4.22
N ARG A 76 4.21 -11.08 -5.26
CA ARG A 76 5.20 -12.16 -5.12
C ARG A 76 6.58 -11.61 -4.74
N GLU A 77 7.01 -10.52 -5.38
CA GLU A 77 8.28 -9.88 -5.06
C GLU A 77 8.30 -9.38 -3.62
N PHE A 78 7.21 -8.73 -3.18
CA PHE A 78 7.11 -8.25 -1.80
C PHE A 78 7.18 -9.41 -0.81
N ASN A 79 6.47 -10.51 -1.08
CA ASN A 79 6.48 -11.67 -0.19
C ASN A 79 7.85 -12.35 -0.11
N GLN A 80 8.67 -12.24 -1.15
CA GLN A 80 10.04 -12.74 -1.10
C GLN A 80 10.93 -11.87 -0.20
N GLN A 81 10.70 -10.58 -0.19
CA GLN A 81 11.48 -9.64 0.61
C GLN A 81 10.96 -9.50 2.04
N PHE A 82 9.68 -9.79 2.25
CA PHE A 82 9.05 -9.77 3.56
C PHE A 82 8.27 -11.07 3.77
N PRO A 83 8.98 -12.19 4.11
CA PRO A 83 8.35 -13.51 4.21
C PRO A 83 7.70 -13.74 5.57
N TYR A 84 6.95 -12.77 6.08
CA TYR A 84 6.27 -12.84 7.37
C TYR A 84 4.78 -12.58 7.21
N PRO A 85 3.95 -13.06 8.16
CA PRO A 85 2.50 -12.83 8.06
C PRO A 85 2.13 -11.35 8.14
N SER A 86 1.21 -10.95 7.29
CA SER A 86 0.57 -9.65 7.34
C SER A 86 -0.77 -9.76 6.63
N GLU A 87 -1.70 -8.86 6.92
CA GLU A 87 -2.98 -8.85 6.21
C GLU A 87 -3.56 -7.44 6.12
N ILE A 88 -4.32 -7.21 5.05
CA ILE A 88 -5.14 -6.00 4.92
C ILE A 88 -6.41 -6.26 5.72
N ILE A 89 -6.58 -5.55 6.84
CA ILE A 89 -7.74 -5.74 7.71
C ILE A 89 -8.88 -4.77 7.39
N GLU A 90 -8.59 -3.72 6.63
CA GLU A 90 -9.62 -2.76 6.22
C GLU A 90 -9.14 -2.05 4.95
N SER A 91 -10.06 -1.82 4.00
CA SER A 91 -9.78 -1.01 2.81
C SER A 91 -10.94 -0.09 2.55
N GLN A 92 -10.63 1.14 2.14
CA GLN A 92 -11.60 2.17 1.84
C GLN A 92 -11.19 2.93 0.58
N GLU A 93 -12.17 3.54 -0.05
CA GLU A 93 -11.96 4.40 -1.20
C GLU A 93 -12.64 5.74 -0.91
N TYR A 94 -11.91 6.83 -1.08
CA TYR A 94 -12.44 8.17 -0.84
C TYR A 94 -12.22 9.05 -2.06
N GLN A 95 -13.15 9.95 -2.31
CA GLN A 95 -12.95 11.02 -3.27
C GLN A 95 -12.62 12.30 -2.52
N VAL A 96 -11.60 13.01 -2.97
CA VAL A 96 -11.25 14.30 -2.39
C VAL A 96 -12.21 15.36 -2.95
N TYR A 97 -12.83 16.09 -2.08
CA TYR A 97 -13.79 17.13 -2.45
C TYR A 97 -13.14 18.35 -3.06
#